data_16e9738dc20fd501eafe548b05001755
#
_entry.id   16e9738dc20fd501eafe548b05001755
#
_cell.length_a   1.000
_cell.length_b   1.000
_cell.length_c   1.000
_cell.angle_alpha   90.00
_cell.angle_beta   90.00
_cell.angle_gamma   90.00
#
_symmetry.space_group_name_H-M   'P 1'
#
loop_
_entity.id
_entity.type
_entity.pdbx_description
1 polymer ?
#
loop_
_entity_poly.entity_id
_entity_poly.type
_entity_poly.pdbx_seq_one_letter_code
_entity_poly.pdbx_strand_id
1 'polypeptide(L)'
;MSLIMKNIYNFLILVSIVAAIFALASCKKTNEDLIVGTWRCTSATLNPDDFTEAERVVALYTSAKYLFTAEKYFAVAHPTETSYGYYTIDGDKLGIVIRGSEEAIMAQINHLDSKNLTFTFSQEVYDEDENGEGRNIKTAVTLNLEKVKDAGKQ
;
A
#
# COMPACT_ATOMS: atom_id res chain seq x y z
N MET A 1 2.12 55.78 24.85
CA MET A 1 2.52 54.35 24.63
C MET A 1 3.78 54.35 23.81
N SER A 2 4.87 53.88 24.40
CA SER A 2 6.22 53.99 23.82
C SER A 2 6.35 53.20 22.50
N LEU A 3 7.08 53.73 21.53
CA LEU A 3 7.38 53.09 20.24
C LEU A 3 7.93 51.67 20.41
N ILE A 4 8.64 51.42 21.52
CA ILE A 4 9.23 50.13 21.88
C ILE A 4 8.15 49.07 22.17
N MET A 5 7.07 49.41 22.88
CA MET A 5 5.97 48.48 23.17
C MET A 5 5.21 48.06 21.90
N LYS A 6 5.05 48.98 20.96
CA LYS A 6 4.38 48.68 19.67
C LYS A 6 5.18 47.71 18.80
N ASN A 7 6.51 47.83 18.80
CA ASN A 7 7.40 46.91 18.10
C ASN A 7 7.42 45.51 18.73
N ILE A 8 7.42 45.40 20.05
CA ILE A 8 7.37 44.12 20.77
C ILE A 8 6.04 43.40 20.50
N TYR A 9 4.93 44.13 20.48
CA TYR A 9 3.60 43.56 20.17
C TYR A 9 3.52 43.01 18.76
N ASN A 10 4.00 43.75 17.77
CA ASN A 10 4.04 43.31 16.38
C ASN A 10 4.98 42.09 16.17
N PHE A 11 6.09 42.04 16.91
CA PHE A 11 7.00 40.89 16.87
C PHE A 11 6.36 39.65 17.48
N LEU A 12 5.65 39.75 18.61
CA LEU A 12 4.93 38.64 19.22
C LEU A 12 3.80 38.09 18.32
N ILE A 13 3.07 38.98 17.62
CA ILE A 13 2.04 38.56 16.67
C ILE A 13 2.69 37.80 15.49
N LEU A 14 3.81 38.30 14.97
CA LEU A 14 4.50 37.63 13.86
C LEU A 14 4.99 36.24 14.25
N VAL A 15 5.58 36.09 15.43
CA VAL A 15 6.05 34.80 15.96
C VAL A 15 4.88 33.82 16.16
N SER A 16 3.73 34.30 16.67
CA SER A 16 2.56 33.43 16.86
C SER A 16 1.95 32.95 15.53
N ILE A 17 1.94 33.78 14.48
CA ILE A 17 1.47 33.41 13.14
C ILE A 17 2.41 32.37 12.52
N VAL A 18 3.72 32.55 12.62
CA VAL A 18 4.71 31.60 12.11
C VAL A 18 4.59 30.25 12.84
N ALA A 19 4.44 30.25 14.16
CA ALA A 19 4.23 29.01 14.93
C ALA A 19 2.93 28.28 14.56
N ALA A 20 1.85 29.02 14.28
CA ALA A 20 0.59 28.45 13.82
C ALA A 20 0.69 27.81 12.41
N ILE A 21 1.47 28.41 11.50
CA ILE A 21 1.73 27.86 10.16
C ILE A 21 2.52 26.54 10.26
N PHE A 22 3.52 26.46 11.13
CA PHE A 22 4.27 25.23 11.37
C PHE A 22 3.42 24.13 12.03
N ALA A 23 2.49 24.48 12.92
CA ALA A 23 1.58 23.52 13.54
C ALA A 23 0.56 22.95 12.56
N LEU A 24 0.14 23.71 11.54
CA LEU A 24 -0.77 23.27 10.49
C LEU A 24 -0.06 22.46 9.38
N ALA A 25 1.25 22.65 9.19
CA ALA A 25 2.05 21.86 8.24
C ALA A 25 2.42 20.45 8.74
N SER A 26 2.13 20.14 10.02
CA SER A 26 2.76 19.05 10.75
C SER A 26 1.93 17.78 10.91
N CYS A 27 0.98 17.42 10.03
CA CYS A 27 0.32 16.11 10.19
C CYS A 27 -0.25 15.49 8.90
N LYS A 28 0.38 15.69 7.76
CA LYS A 28 0.01 14.87 6.61
C LYS A 28 0.83 13.56 6.69
N LYS A 29 0.19 12.48 7.10
CA LYS A 29 0.80 11.15 7.07
C LYS A 29 1.30 10.85 5.66
N THR A 30 2.53 10.38 5.55
CA THR A 30 3.11 9.93 4.29
C THR A 30 2.52 8.57 3.89
N ASN A 31 2.69 8.16 2.64
CA ASN A 31 2.33 6.80 2.22
C ASN A 31 3.08 5.75 3.03
N GLU A 32 4.31 6.04 3.47
CA GLU A 32 5.09 5.17 4.36
C GLU A 32 4.40 4.92 5.71
N ASP A 33 3.79 5.96 6.28
CA ASP A 33 3.06 5.84 7.55
C ASP A 33 1.70 5.16 7.36
N LEU A 34 1.02 5.47 6.25
CA LEU A 34 -0.33 4.99 5.98
C LEU A 34 -0.37 3.50 5.64
N ILE A 35 0.67 2.98 4.93
CA ILE A 35 0.71 1.59 4.49
C ILE A 35 0.88 0.61 5.65
N VAL A 36 1.52 1.03 6.75
CA VAL A 36 1.78 0.18 7.92
C VAL A 36 0.49 -0.36 8.52
N GLY A 37 0.41 -1.67 8.65
CA GLY A 37 -0.73 -2.39 9.24
C GLY A 37 -1.06 -3.68 8.51
N THR A 38 -2.15 -4.31 8.94
CA THR A 38 -2.71 -5.51 8.31
C THR A 38 -3.86 -5.11 7.40
N TRP A 39 -3.86 -5.67 6.20
CA TRP A 39 -4.82 -5.39 5.15
C TRP A 39 -5.49 -6.67 4.66
N ARG A 40 -6.79 -6.62 4.45
CA ARG A 40 -7.57 -7.70 3.85
C ARG A 40 -7.93 -7.31 2.42
N CYS A 41 -7.68 -8.19 1.46
CA CYS A 41 -8.13 -7.97 0.09
C CYS A 41 -9.66 -8.13 0.02
N THR A 42 -10.33 -7.12 -0.51
CA THR A 42 -11.79 -7.10 -0.71
C THR A 42 -12.17 -7.45 -2.13
N SER A 43 -11.30 -7.11 -3.09
CA SER A 43 -11.45 -7.51 -4.49
C SER A 43 -10.12 -7.50 -5.21
N ALA A 44 -10.00 -8.36 -6.22
CA ALA A 44 -8.91 -8.38 -7.17
C ALA A 44 -9.48 -8.35 -8.58
N THR A 45 -8.87 -7.58 -9.47
CA THR A 45 -9.22 -7.52 -10.90
C THR A 45 -8.00 -7.79 -11.74
N LEU A 46 -8.20 -8.47 -12.85
CA LEU A 46 -7.18 -8.84 -13.84
C LEU A 46 -7.47 -8.13 -15.15
N ASN A 47 -6.43 -7.72 -15.86
CA ASN A 47 -6.57 -7.15 -17.21
C ASN A 47 -5.35 -7.51 -18.08
N PRO A 48 -5.51 -8.41 -19.09
CA PRO A 48 -6.72 -9.16 -19.42
C PRO A 48 -7.11 -10.22 -18.38
N ASP A 49 -8.38 -10.65 -18.40
CA ASP A 49 -8.98 -11.68 -17.53
C ASP A 49 -9.56 -12.87 -18.30
N ASP A 50 -9.36 -12.90 -19.62
CA ASP A 50 -9.86 -13.89 -20.58
C ASP A 50 -8.95 -15.13 -20.70
N PHE A 51 -8.57 -15.72 -19.56
CA PHE A 51 -7.76 -16.93 -19.51
C PHE A 51 -8.32 -17.94 -18.49
N THR A 52 -7.99 -19.22 -18.66
CA THR A 52 -8.59 -20.35 -17.93
C THR A 52 -8.43 -20.22 -16.41
N GLU A 53 -7.28 -19.75 -15.95
CA GLU A 53 -6.94 -19.68 -14.54
C GLU A 53 -7.35 -18.36 -13.85
N ALA A 54 -8.02 -17.44 -14.56
CA ALA A 54 -8.32 -16.09 -14.06
C ALA A 54 -9.07 -16.10 -12.72
N GLU A 55 -10.12 -16.91 -12.60
CA GLU A 55 -10.90 -17.02 -11.35
C GLU A 55 -10.07 -17.56 -10.18
N ARG A 56 -9.19 -18.53 -10.44
CA ARG A 56 -8.28 -19.07 -9.43
C ARG A 56 -7.28 -18.03 -8.95
N VAL A 57 -6.74 -17.24 -9.85
CA VAL A 57 -5.81 -16.15 -9.53
C VAL A 57 -6.50 -15.08 -8.67
N VAL A 58 -7.73 -14.67 -9.02
CA VAL A 58 -8.55 -13.75 -8.22
C VAL A 58 -8.80 -14.32 -6.82
N ALA A 59 -9.21 -15.60 -6.73
CA ALA A 59 -9.47 -16.26 -5.46
C ALA A 59 -8.22 -16.32 -4.56
N LEU A 60 -7.04 -16.55 -5.16
CA LEU A 60 -5.77 -16.55 -4.43
C LEU A 60 -5.52 -15.20 -3.74
N TYR A 61 -5.66 -14.10 -4.47
CA TYR A 61 -5.43 -12.77 -3.90
C TYR A 61 -6.48 -12.36 -2.88
N THR A 62 -7.77 -12.66 -3.14
CA THR A 62 -8.86 -12.27 -2.24
C THR A 62 -8.90 -13.09 -0.94
N SER A 63 -8.30 -14.28 -0.92
CA SER A 63 -8.17 -15.09 0.29
C SER A 63 -7.05 -14.64 1.22
N ALA A 64 -6.15 -13.79 0.74
CA ALA A 64 -4.95 -13.40 1.47
C ALA A 64 -5.15 -12.20 2.39
N LYS A 65 -4.30 -12.14 3.45
CA LYS A 65 -4.06 -10.95 4.25
C LYS A 65 -2.64 -10.47 4.02
N TYR A 66 -2.47 -9.16 3.98
CA TYR A 66 -1.21 -8.49 3.69
C TYR A 66 -0.78 -7.70 4.91
N LEU A 67 0.44 -7.88 5.35
CA LEU A 67 1.04 -7.16 6.47
C LEU A 67 2.21 -6.31 5.98
N PHE A 68 2.21 -5.04 6.35
CA PHE A 68 3.33 -4.12 6.17
C PHE A 68 3.74 -3.58 7.54
N THR A 69 5.01 -3.73 7.92
CA THR A 69 5.51 -3.22 9.20
C THR A 69 6.29 -1.92 9.03
N ALA A 70 6.47 -1.17 10.12
CA ALA A 70 7.27 0.06 10.12
C ALA A 70 8.75 -0.21 9.78
N GLU A 71 9.26 -1.40 10.11
CA GLU A 71 10.62 -1.86 9.82
C GLU A 71 10.80 -2.36 8.38
N LYS A 72 9.80 -2.14 7.51
CA LYS A 72 9.81 -2.54 6.10
C LYS A 72 9.72 -4.06 5.85
N TYR A 73 9.25 -4.84 6.82
CA TYR A 73 8.89 -6.23 6.57
C TYR A 73 7.52 -6.33 5.91
N PHE A 74 7.41 -7.33 5.06
CA PHE A 74 6.17 -7.69 4.36
C PHE A 74 5.82 -9.15 4.64
N ALA A 75 4.54 -9.44 4.79
CA ALA A 75 4.03 -10.80 4.78
C ALA A 75 2.70 -10.87 4.02
N VAL A 76 2.51 -11.97 3.30
CA VAL A 76 1.22 -12.34 2.71
C VAL A 76 0.80 -13.69 3.26
N ALA A 77 -0.32 -13.72 3.96
CA ALA A 77 -0.87 -14.89 4.60
C ALA A 77 -2.08 -15.40 3.80
N HIS A 78 -1.91 -16.53 3.14
CA HIS A 78 -2.98 -17.34 2.56
C HIS A 78 -3.51 -18.33 3.62
N PRO A 79 -4.68 -18.97 3.40
CA PRO A 79 -5.24 -19.91 4.35
C PRO A 79 -4.32 -21.09 4.73
N THR A 80 -3.45 -21.51 3.82
CA THR A 80 -2.58 -22.69 3.96
C THR A 80 -1.12 -22.37 4.14
N GLU A 81 -0.67 -21.18 3.77
CA GLU A 81 0.74 -20.79 3.81
C GLU A 81 0.93 -19.30 4.02
N THR A 82 2.10 -18.92 4.52
CA THR A 82 2.48 -17.51 4.67
C THR A 82 3.84 -17.30 4.02
N SER A 83 3.91 -16.31 3.14
CA SER A 83 5.16 -15.85 2.53
C SER A 83 5.63 -14.55 3.19
N TYR A 84 6.93 -14.40 3.36
CA TYR A 84 7.58 -13.27 4.02
C TYR A 84 8.55 -12.58 3.08
N GLY A 85 8.77 -11.31 3.32
CA GLY A 85 9.71 -10.54 2.54
C GLY A 85 9.93 -9.14 3.10
N TYR A 86 10.31 -8.25 2.20
CA TYR A 86 10.56 -6.84 2.49
C TYR A 86 9.84 -5.98 1.47
N TYR A 87 9.54 -4.75 1.85
CA TYR A 87 8.99 -3.78 0.92
C TYR A 87 9.76 -2.45 0.97
N THR A 88 9.68 -1.73 -0.11
CA THR A 88 10.11 -0.33 -0.23
C THR A 88 8.95 0.49 -0.74
N ILE A 89 8.91 1.74 -0.36
CA ILE A 89 7.90 2.69 -0.83
C ILE A 89 8.59 4.01 -1.14
N ASP A 90 8.33 4.55 -2.32
CA ASP A 90 8.82 5.84 -2.78
C ASP A 90 7.68 6.56 -3.49
N GLY A 91 7.07 7.52 -2.77
CA GLY A 91 5.86 8.18 -3.23
C GLY A 91 4.71 7.19 -3.41
N ASP A 92 4.32 6.96 -4.64
CA ASP A 92 3.27 6.02 -5.06
C ASP A 92 3.82 4.69 -5.64
N LYS A 93 5.14 4.48 -5.59
CA LYS A 93 5.78 3.25 -6.04
C LYS A 93 6.02 2.31 -4.87
N LEU A 94 5.56 1.08 -4.99
CA LEU A 94 5.68 0.02 -4.01
C LEU A 94 6.50 -1.12 -4.59
N GLY A 95 7.66 -1.40 -4.02
CA GLY A 95 8.48 -2.57 -4.35
C GLY A 95 8.31 -3.65 -3.28
N ILE A 96 8.06 -4.89 -3.68
CA ILE A 96 7.91 -6.04 -2.77
C ILE A 96 8.88 -7.13 -3.21
N VAL A 97 9.69 -7.62 -2.28
CA VAL A 97 10.60 -8.76 -2.50
C VAL A 97 10.20 -9.88 -1.55
N ILE A 98 9.72 -10.99 -2.10
CA ILE A 98 9.40 -12.19 -1.32
C ILE A 98 10.69 -12.99 -1.08
N ARG A 99 10.89 -13.49 0.13
CA ARG A 99 12.04 -14.32 0.47
C ARG A 99 12.06 -15.58 -0.40
N GLY A 100 13.18 -15.81 -1.07
CA GLY A 100 13.35 -16.92 -2.02
C GLY A 100 12.94 -16.59 -3.46
N SER A 101 12.42 -15.39 -3.74
CA SER A 101 12.24 -14.87 -5.08
C SER A 101 13.46 -14.06 -5.50
N GLU A 102 13.88 -14.19 -6.75
CA GLU A 102 14.96 -13.38 -7.33
C GLU A 102 14.44 -12.05 -7.89
N GLU A 103 13.13 -11.94 -8.07
CA GLU A 103 12.50 -10.78 -8.69
C GLU A 103 11.68 -9.98 -7.67
N ALA A 104 11.77 -8.66 -7.78
CA ALA A 104 10.91 -7.73 -7.05
C ALA A 104 9.59 -7.51 -7.81
N ILE A 105 8.48 -7.55 -7.09
CA ILE A 105 7.19 -7.11 -7.60
C ILE A 105 7.15 -5.59 -7.50
N MET A 106 7.06 -4.91 -8.64
CA MET A 106 6.92 -3.46 -8.71
C MET A 106 5.46 -3.11 -8.91
N ALA A 107 4.89 -2.40 -7.94
CA ALA A 107 3.50 -2.00 -7.94
C ALA A 107 3.35 -0.47 -7.91
N GLN A 108 2.27 0.00 -8.50
CA GLN A 108 1.82 1.39 -8.44
C GLN A 108 0.70 1.51 -7.40
N ILE A 109 0.87 2.36 -6.40
CA ILE A 109 -0.20 2.72 -5.46
C ILE A 109 -1.14 3.68 -6.19
N ASN A 110 -2.38 3.26 -6.39
CA ASN A 110 -3.42 4.06 -7.02
C ASN A 110 -4.21 4.88 -6.00
N HIS A 111 -4.36 4.34 -4.80
CA HIS A 111 -5.00 5.00 -3.66
C HIS A 111 -4.47 4.45 -2.34
N LEU A 112 -4.24 5.33 -1.37
CA LEU A 112 -3.87 4.96 -0.01
C LEU A 112 -4.36 6.01 0.99
N ASP A 113 -5.19 5.58 1.91
CA ASP A 113 -5.63 6.35 3.06
C ASP A 113 -5.55 5.51 4.35
N SER A 114 -6.14 5.98 5.45
CA SER A 114 -6.10 5.28 6.73
C SER A 114 -6.90 3.98 6.78
N LYS A 115 -7.74 3.69 5.76
CA LYS A 115 -8.68 2.57 5.71
C LYS A 115 -8.55 1.73 4.45
N ASN A 116 -8.16 2.34 3.34
CA ASN A 116 -8.19 1.73 2.02
C ASN A 116 -6.82 1.82 1.34
N LEU A 117 -6.42 0.75 0.67
CA LEU A 117 -5.23 0.67 -0.16
C LEU A 117 -5.60 0.00 -1.48
N THR A 118 -5.29 0.67 -2.60
CA THR A 118 -5.41 0.10 -3.94
C THR A 118 -4.06 0.18 -4.62
N PHE A 119 -3.56 -0.93 -5.14
CA PHE A 119 -2.35 -0.94 -5.94
C PHE A 119 -2.45 -1.91 -7.12
N THR A 120 -1.69 -1.63 -8.16
CA THR A 120 -1.65 -2.41 -9.41
C THR A 120 -0.22 -2.85 -9.71
N PHE A 121 -0.04 -4.10 -10.12
CA PHE A 121 1.24 -4.64 -10.59
C PHE A 121 1.02 -5.57 -11.79
N SER A 122 2.10 -5.88 -12.52
CA SER A 122 2.06 -6.84 -13.61
C SER A 122 2.49 -8.22 -13.13
N GLN A 123 1.81 -9.25 -13.60
CA GLN A 123 2.13 -10.65 -13.36
C GLN A 123 2.10 -11.43 -14.66
N GLU A 124 3.01 -12.40 -14.80
CA GLU A 124 2.91 -13.43 -15.84
C GLU A 124 2.21 -14.66 -15.27
N VAL A 125 1.22 -15.15 -15.99
CA VAL A 125 0.47 -16.38 -15.67
C VAL A 125 0.62 -17.34 -16.82
N TYR A 126 0.97 -18.58 -16.50
CA TYR A 126 0.93 -19.66 -17.48
C TYR A 126 -0.50 -20.17 -17.59
N ASP A 127 -1.04 -20.12 -18.79
CA ASP A 127 -2.39 -20.58 -19.12
C ASP A 127 -2.31 -21.70 -20.15
N GLU A 128 -3.03 -22.78 -19.93
CA GLU A 128 -3.10 -23.94 -20.82
C GLU A 128 -4.53 -24.02 -21.36
N ASP A 129 -4.66 -24.03 -22.68
CA ASP A 129 -5.97 -24.13 -23.33
C ASP A 129 -6.53 -25.57 -23.29
N GLU A 130 -7.76 -25.74 -23.76
CA GLU A 130 -8.45 -27.04 -23.78
C GLU A 130 -7.73 -28.10 -24.65
N ASN A 131 -6.79 -27.69 -25.53
CA ASN A 131 -6.01 -28.57 -26.38
C ASN A 131 -4.64 -28.92 -25.78
N GLY A 132 -4.31 -28.37 -24.58
CA GLY A 132 -3.02 -28.52 -23.93
C GLY A 132 -1.93 -27.62 -24.48
N GLU A 133 -2.29 -26.58 -25.25
CA GLU A 133 -1.33 -25.57 -25.70
C GLU A 133 -1.17 -24.49 -24.62
N GLY A 134 0.04 -24.40 -24.05
CA GLY A 134 0.37 -23.44 -23.01
C GLY A 134 0.88 -22.12 -23.56
N ARG A 135 0.48 -21.02 -22.91
CA ARG A 135 0.97 -19.67 -23.22
C ARG A 135 1.21 -18.87 -21.95
N ASN A 136 2.20 -17.99 -21.99
CA ASN A 136 2.38 -17.00 -20.93
C ASN A 136 1.52 -15.77 -21.21
N ILE A 137 0.67 -15.40 -20.26
CA ILE A 137 -0.18 -14.21 -20.31
C ILE A 137 0.35 -13.20 -19.31
N LYS A 138 0.68 -12.00 -19.78
CA LYS A 138 0.97 -10.88 -18.91
C LYS A 138 -0.32 -10.15 -18.57
N THR A 139 -0.72 -10.17 -17.31
CA THR A 139 -1.91 -9.48 -16.81
C THR A 139 -1.54 -8.41 -15.79
N ALA A 140 -2.27 -7.29 -15.81
CA ALA A 140 -2.23 -6.32 -14.73
C ALA A 140 -3.20 -6.76 -13.63
N VAL A 141 -2.70 -6.86 -12.40
CA VAL A 141 -3.45 -7.23 -11.21
C VAL A 141 -3.69 -5.98 -10.39
N THR A 142 -4.94 -5.62 -10.16
CA THR A 142 -5.31 -4.53 -9.25
C THR A 142 -5.97 -5.11 -8.01
N LEU A 143 -5.38 -4.83 -6.84
CA LEU A 143 -5.91 -5.26 -5.55
C LEU A 143 -6.53 -4.07 -4.82
N ASN A 144 -7.74 -4.28 -4.30
CA ASN A 144 -8.40 -3.36 -3.38
C ASN A 144 -8.41 -3.99 -1.99
N LEU A 145 -7.85 -3.27 -1.03
CA LEU A 145 -7.67 -3.76 0.33
C LEU A 145 -8.27 -2.80 1.34
N GLU A 146 -8.80 -3.36 2.42
CA GLU A 146 -9.24 -2.62 3.60
C GLU A 146 -8.33 -2.92 4.79
N LYS A 147 -8.01 -1.89 5.57
CA LYS A 147 -7.24 -2.04 6.79
C LYS A 147 -8.03 -2.83 7.83
N VAL A 148 -7.44 -3.90 8.32
CA VAL A 148 -8.01 -4.67 9.43
C VAL A 148 -7.84 -3.84 10.70
N LYS A 149 -8.93 -3.59 11.42
CA LYS A 149 -8.84 -2.98 12.76
C LYS A 149 -8.14 -3.99 13.67
N ASP A 150 -7.07 -3.57 14.31
CA ASP A 150 -6.50 -4.37 15.40
C ASP A 150 -7.61 -4.61 16.41
N ALA A 151 -7.92 -5.88 16.67
CA ALA A 151 -8.78 -6.24 17.78
C ALA A 151 -8.07 -5.69 19.03
N GLY A 152 -8.60 -4.59 19.58
CA GLY A 152 -7.98 -3.87 20.67
C GLY A 152 -7.55 -4.86 21.74
N LYS A 153 -6.34 -4.71 22.23
CA LYS A 153 -5.89 -5.34 23.49
C LYS A 153 -6.93 -4.96 24.54
N GLN A 154 -7.78 -5.92 24.87
CA GLN A 154 -8.55 -5.90 26.11
C GLN A 154 -7.63 -6.18 27.28
#